data_352d7dfdb9b6620d1e31609fa772a743
#
_entry.id   352d7dfdb9b6620d1e31609fa772a743
#
_cell.length_a   1.000
_cell.length_b   1.000
_cell.length_c   1.000
_cell.angle_alpha   90.00
_cell.angle_beta   90.00
_cell.angle_gamma   90.00
#
_symmetry.space_group_name_H-M   'P 1'
#
loop_
_entity.id
_entity.type
_entity.pdbx_description
1 polymer ?
#
loop_
_entity_poly.entity_id
_entity_poly.type
_entity_poly.pdbx_seq_one_letter_code
_entity_poly.pdbx_strand_id
1 'polypeptide(L)'
;MSSAQCGPLVGSAADGQSARFVQPMRRILRFEAAEEISKPQLAALLSDPGRPLREFAHRPVKLSHTSLVVEAELQLAGGRVHVAYKRSRARSWWRSLLSTLRTSRAARAWQLGRYLAEHGVPTARPLFMLEQSSGDYLATQWIEGSTNLHLYLWQLAERPADECHARLRQAGSSVARLVAAMHAAGCSHRDLKALNLVVGETPTAVDTWLVDLDGVSRTRMTACRRARNLGRLAASLDAHPWITRTGRLRGLLEYLQSSGLPADAWKDFWRAIDVWRRRTRKRIARRGQPLS
;
A
#
# COMPACT_ATOMS: atom_id res chain seq x y z
N MET A 1 -6.35 71.35 22.19
CA MET A 1 -4.98 71.81 22.05
C MET A 1 -4.11 70.57 21.91
N SER A 2 -3.44 70.23 20.91
CA SER A 2 -2.79 70.82 19.76
C SER A 2 -2.61 69.72 18.72
N SER A 3 -2.95 70.06 17.51
CA SER A 3 -2.73 69.25 16.29
C SER A 3 -1.27 69.18 15.94
N ALA A 4 -0.80 68.02 15.42
CA ALA A 4 0.35 67.98 14.58
C ALA A 4 0.10 66.96 13.44
N GLN A 5 -0.15 67.52 12.25
CA GLN A 5 -0.13 66.85 10.97
C GLN A 5 1.35 66.54 10.60
N CYS A 6 1.59 65.38 10.05
CA CYS A 6 2.78 65.15 9.27
C CYS A 6 2.42 64.34 8.02
N GLY A 7 2.79 64.87 6.88
CA GLY A 7 2.36 64.50 5.53
C GLY A 7 3.04 63.26 4.95
N PRO A 8 2.69 62.88 3.70
CA PRO A 8 3.07 61.61 3.10
C PRO A 8 4.46 61.65 2.46
N LEU A 9 5.31 60.68 2.83
CA LEU A 9 6.54 60.40 2.07
C LEU A 9 6.22 59.39 0.92
N VAL A 10 6.30 59.91 -0.27
CA VAL A 10 6.34 59.15 -1.52
C VAL A 10 7.67 58.41 -1.54
N GLY A 11 7.66 57.10 -1.44
CA GLY A 11 8.79 56.18 -1.58
C GLY A 11 8.65 55.33 -2.81
N SER A 12 9.45 55.63 -3.79
CA SER A 12 9.85 54.97 -5.02
C SER A 12 9.57 53.48 -5.11
N ALA A 13 8.97 53.11 -6.24
CA ALA A 13 8.88 51.75 -6.75
C ALA A 13 10.29 51.15 -6.92
N ALA A 14 10.61 50.12 -6.21
CA ALA A 14 11.75 49.25 -6.44
C ALA A 14 11.27 47.97 -7.11
N ASP A 15 11.80 47.73 -8.28
CA ASP A 15 11.58 46.56 -9.13
C ASP A 15 11.65 45.23 -8.35
N GLY A 16 10.50 44.62 -8.17
CA GLY A 16 10.39 43.23 -7.71
C GLY A 16 10.79 42.27 -8.80
N GLN A 17 12.09 42.03 -8.97
CA GLN A 17 12.56 40.85 -9.70
C GLN A 17 12.01 39.62 -9.03
N SER A 18 10.91 39.06 -9.57
CA SER A 18 10.46 37.73 -9.22
C SER A 18 11.57 36.74 -9.58
N ALA A 19 12.34 36.33 -8.60
CA ALA A 19 13.25 35.20 -8.71
C ALA A 19 12.45 34.02 -9.18
N ARG A 20 12.45 33.71 -10.48
CA ARG A 20 12.01 32.45 -11.04
C ARG A 20 12.91 31.40 -10.40
N PHE A 21 12.41 30.74 -9.37
CA PHE A 21 12.98 29.50 -8.88
C PHE A 21 13.01 28.51 -10.05
N VAL A 22 14.12 28.45 -10.74
CA VAL A 22 14.40 27.39 -11.70
C VAL A 22 14.43 26.11 -10.90
N GLN A 23 13.31 25.39 -10.91
CA GLN A 23 13.30 24.05 -10.31
C GLN A 23 14.37 23.24 -11.04
N PRO A 24 15.31 22.61 -10.31
CA PRO A 24 16.35 21.83 -10.96
C PRO A 24 15.68 20.79 -11.86
N MET A 25 16.11 20.72 -13.13
CA MET A 25 15.57 19.79 -14.12
C MET A 25 15.53 18.38 -13.49
N ARG A 26 14.33 17.85 -13.28
CA ARG A 26 14.11 16.55 -12.67
C ARG A 26 14.50 15.49 -13.69
N ARG A 27 15.67 14.91 -13.55
CA ARG A 27 16.15 13.87 -14.47
C ARG A 27 15.29 12.62 -14.29
N ILE A 28 14.59 12.22 -15.35
CA ILE A 28 13.92 10.92 -15.44
C ILE A 28 15.00 9.85 -15.58
N LEU A 29 14.94 8.83 -14.73
CA LEU A 29 15.86 7.71 -14.73
C LEU A 29 15.25 6.50 -15.43
N ARG A 30 13.96 6.26 -15.16
CA ARG A 30 13.20 5.14 -15.73
C ARG A 30 11.70 5.41 -15.61
N PHE A 31 10.93 4.89 -16.58
CA PHE A 31 9.48 4.80 -16.48
C PHE A 31 8.97 3.50 -17.10
N GLU A 32 7.78 3.10 -16.67
CA GLU A 32 7.00 1.99 -17.23
C GLU A 32 5.53 2.42 -17.22
N ALA A 33 4.76 2.00 -18.21
CA ALA A 33 3.36 2.30 -18.31
C ALA A 33 2.59 1.09 -18.86
N ALA A 34 1.34 0.94 -18.43
CA ALA A 34 0.42 -0.04 -19.00
C ALA A 34 0.01 0.42 -20.42
N GLU A 35 -0.35 -0.53 -21.28
CA GLU A 35 -0.68 -0.28 -22.69
C GLU A 35 -1.87 0.67 -22.87
N GLU A 36 -2.77 0.72 -21.89
CA GLU A 36 -3.94 1.59 -21.89
C GLU A 36 -3.62 3.08 -21.67
N ILE A 37 -2.38 3.41 -21.29
CA ILE A 37 -1.93 4.80 -21.20
C ILE A 37 -1.46 5.25 -22.59
N SER A 38 -2.22 6.13 -23.20
CA SER A 38 -1.88 6.66 -24.53
C SER A 38 -0.60 7.50 -24.51
N LYS A 39 0.07 7.64 -25.66
CA LYS A 39 1.29 8.44 -25.78
C LYS A 39 1.13 9.90 -25.27
N PRO A 40 0.05 10.64 -25.58
CA PRO A 40 -0.15 11.99 -25.05
C PRO A 40 -0.29 12.01 -23.51
N GLN A 41 -1.00 11.03 -22.95
CA GLN A 41 -1.17 10.90 -21.49
C GLN A 41 0.14 10.59 -20.79
N LEU A 42 0.93 9.68 -21.37
CA LEU A 42 2.26 9.35 -20.87
C LEU A 42 3.17 10.59 -20.90
N ALA A 43 3.17 11.34 -22.00
CA ALA A 43 3.93 12.59 -22.11
C ALA A 43 3.53 13.61 -21.03
N ALA A 44 2.22 13.76 -20.75
CA ALA A 44 1.72 14.63 -19.70
C ALA A 44 2.17 14.16 -18.29
N LEU A 45 2.11 12.86 -17.99
CA LEU A 45 2.59 12.29 -16.72
C LEU A 45 4.11 12.43 -16.55
N LEU A 46 4.88 12.29 -17.62
CA LEU A 46 6.33 12.46 -17.59
C LEU A 46 6.74 13.93 -17.42
N SER A 47 6.00 14.87 -18.02
CA SER A 47 6.26 16.32 -17.88
C SER A 47 5.92 16.83 -16.48
N ASP A 48 4.79 16.39 -15.90
CA ASP A 48 4.37 16.78 -14.56
C ASP A 48 3.76 15.60 -13.77
N PRO A 49 4.58 14.73 -13.23
CA PRO A 49 4.10 13.59 -12.46
C PRO A 49 3.46 13.97 -11.10
N GLY A 50 3.61 15.22 -10.70
CA GLY A 50 2.95 15.74 -9.49
C GLY A 50 1.51 16.19 -9.74
N ARG A 51 1.09 16.34 -10.99
CA ARG A 51 -0.24 16.83 -11.35
C ARG A 51 -1.38 15.99 -10.77
N PRO A 52 -1.37 14.66 -10.82
CA PRO A 52 -2.43 13.86 -10.20
C PRO A 52 -2.58 14.07 -8.70
N LEU A 53 -1.51 14.41 -8.00
CA LEU A 53 -1.56 14.72 -6.57
C LEU A 53 -2.17 16.08 -6.25
N ARG A 54 -2.14 17.04 -7.17
CA ARG A 54 -2.60 18.41 -6.95
C ARG A 54 -4.00 18.67 -7.50
N GLU A 55 -4.29 18.12 -8.67
CA GLU A 55 -5.49 18.49 -9.43
C GLU A 55 -6.56 17.39 -9.42
N PHE A 56 -6.16 16.13 -9.28
CA PHE A 56 -7.05 14.96 -9.42
C PHE A 56 -7.12 14.10 -8.17
N ALA A 57 -6.56 14.55 -7.05
CA ALA A 57 -6.64 13.85 -5.79
C ALA A 57 -8.03 14.05 -5.15
N HIS A 58 -8.72 12.94 -4.86
CA HIS A 58 -10.00 12.96 -4.14
C HIS A 58 -9.79 12.98 -2.64
N ARG A 59 -8.95 12.06 -2.14
CA ARG A 59 -8.65 11.97 -0.70
C ARG A 59 -7.25 11.41 -0.45
N PRO A 60 -6.60 11.83 0.66
CA PRO A 60 -5.39 11.18 1.12
C PRO A 60 -5.72 9.79 1.69
N VAL A 61 -5.03 8.75 1.21
CA VAL A 61 -5.15 7.38 1.71
C VAL A 61 -4.10 7.11 2.78
N LYS A 62 -2.88 7.62 2.56
CA LYS A 62 -1.77 7.44 3.50
C LYS A 62 -0.80 8.60 3.40
N LEU A 63 -0.51 9.21 4.54
CA LEU A 63 0.55 10.20 4.68
C LEU A 63 1.63 9.67 5.61
N SER A 64 2.89 9.66 5.16
CA SER A 64 4.05 9.33 5.98
C SER A 64 5.23 10.23 5.64
N HIS A 65 6.25 10.27 6.51
CA HIS A 65 7.47 11.06 6.25
C HIS A 65 8.16 10.68 4.93
N THR A 66 7.96 9.47 4.42
CA THR A 66 8.66 8.96 3.23
C THR A 66 7.78 8.77 2.01
N SER A 67 6.45 8.82 2.14
CA SER A 67 5.52 8.62 1.02
C SER A 67 4.16 9.26 1.27
N LEU A 68 3.55 9.71 0.18
CA LEU A 68 2.16 10.14 0.09
C LEU A 68 1.43 9.20 -0.85
N VAL A 69 0.27 8.70 -0.45
CA VAL A 69 -0.65 7.94 -1.30
C VAL A 69 -1.99 8.65 -1.29
N VAL A 70 -2.52 8.93 -2.46
CA VAL A 70 -3.84 9.52 -2.64
C VAL A 70 -4.69 8.65 -3.57
N GLU A 71 -5.99 8.70 -3.36
CA GLU A 71 -6.96 8.29 -4.38
C GLU A 71 -7.04 9.42 -5.40
N ALA A 72 -6.82 9.11 -6.67
CA ALA A 72 -6.83 10.08 -7.76
C ALA A 72 -7.42 9.49 -9.03
N GLU A 73 -7.71 10.32 -10.01
CA GLU A 73 -8.10 9.88 -11.35
C GLU A 73 -6.94 10.03 -12.33
N LEU A 74 -6.83 9.06 -13.23
CA LEU A 74 -6.02 9.15 -14.44
C LEU A 74 -6.91 9.00 -15.68
N GLN A 75 -6.65 9.81 -16.68
CA GLN A 75 -7.28 9.66 -17.98
C GLN A 75 -6.55 8.55 -18.76
N LEU A 76 -7.23 7.46 -19.08
CA LEU A 76 -6.74 6.39 -19.95
C LEU A 76 -7.44 6.41 -21.30
N ALA A 77 -6.99 5.59 -22.26
CA ALA A 77 -7.60 5.51 -23.58
C ALA A 77 -9.11 5.17 -23.53
N GLY A 78 -9.52 4.35 -22.56
CA GLY A 78 -10.91 3.94 -22.35
C GLY A 78 -11.74 4.86 -21.43
N GLY A 79 -11.21 6.01 -20.99
CA GLY A 79 -11.89 6.90 -20.07
C GLY A 79 -11.11 7.21 -18.78
N ARG A 80 -11.79 7.77 -17.79
CA ARG A 80 -11.20 8.03 -16.48
C ARG A 80 -11.18 6.76 -15.64
N VAL A 81 -10.07 6.53 -14.96
CA VAL A 81 -9.86 5.38 -14.07
C VAL A 81 -9.38 5.87 -12.73
N HIS A 82 -9.99 5.38 -11.66
CA HIS A 82 -9.53 5.63 -10.30
C HIS A 82 -8.25 4.86 -10.02
N VAL A 83 -7.31 5.51 -9.36
CA VAL A 83 -6.00 4.96 -9.04
C VAL A 83 -5.58 5.30 -7.61
N ALA A 84 -4.80 4.41 -7.01
CA ALA A 84 -3.97 4.76 -5.87
C ALA A 84 -2.66 5.34 -6.41
N TYR A 85 -2.50 6.67 -6.32
CA TYR A 85 -1.33 7.37 -6.79
C TYR A 85 -0.36 7.63 -5.65
N LYS A 86 0.80 7.01 -5.72
CA LYS A 86 1.83 7.04 -4.68
C LYS A 86 3.03 7.84 -5.13
N ARG A 87 3.44 8.82 -4.31
CA ARG A 87 4.73 9.49 -4.41
C ARG A 87 5.63 9.05 -3.28
N SER A 88 6.83 8.58 -3.58
CA SER A 88 7.88 8.28 -2.60
C SER A 88 8.97 9.35 -2.70
N ARG A 89 9.41 9.92 -1.55
CA ARG A 89 10.51 10.88 -1.53
C ARG A 89 11.83 10.20 -1.86
N ALA A 90 12.71 10.90 -2.56
CA ALA A 90 14.07 10.46 -2.78
C ALA A 90 14.77 10.17 -1.43
N ARG A 91 15.57 9.15 -1.39
CA ARG A 91 16.47 8.90 -0.25
C ARG A 91 17.57 9.98 -0.24
N SER A 92 18.04 10.33 0.97
CA SER A 92 19.17 11.26 1.17
C SER A 92 20.30 10.97 0.16
N TRP A 93 20.86 12.02 -0.42
CA TRP A 93 21.86 11.99 -1.49
C TRP A 93 23.09 11.11 -1.18
N TRP A 94 23.51 11.00 0.07
CA TRP A 94 24.58 10.11 0.51
C TRP A 94 24.29 8.62 0.26
N ARG A 95 23.02 8.21 0.27
CA ARG A 95 22.59 6.85 -0.08
C ARG A 95 22.35 6.66 -1.57
N SER A 96 22.31 7.75 -2.34
CA SER A 96 22.17 7.73 -3.79
C SER A 96 23.45 7.26 -4.47
N LEU A 97 24.64 7.59 -3.95
CA LEU A 97 25.92 7.13 -4.49
C LEU A 97 26.11 5.61 -4.42
N LEU A 98 25.52 4.95 -3.42
CA LEU A 98 25.51 3.48 -3.30
C LEU A 98 24.26 2.84 -3.95
N SER A 99 23.34 3.62 -4.49
CA SER A 99 22.03 3.15 -4.98
C SER A 99 21.94 3.00 -6.49
N THR A 100 22.96 3.31 -7.26
CA THR A 100 22.98 3.10 -8.72
C THR A 100 22.81 1.62 -9.11
N LEU A 101 22.99 0.69 -8.15
CA LEU A 101 22.76 -0.75 -8.31
C LEU A 101 21.45 -1.25 -7.66
N ARG A 102 20.64 -0.40 -6.99
CA ARG A 102 19.43 -0.85 -6.30
C ARG A 102 18.18 -0.30 -6.96
N THR A 103 17.37 -1.21 -7.49
CA THR A 103 16.03 -0.93 -8.03
C THR A 103 15.20 -0.10 -7.04
N SER A 104 14.53 0.95 -7.52
CA SER A 104 13.68 1.81 -6.70
C SER A 104 12.51 1.08 -6.07
N ARG A 105 11.82 1.74 -5.12
CA ARG A 105 10.61 1.16 -4.54
C ARG A 105 9.49 1.04 -5.57
N ALA A 106 9.31 2.05 -6.41
CA ALA A 106 8.30 2.06 -7.45
C ALA A 106 8.56 0.97 -8.50
N ALA A 107 9.80 0.85 -9.00
CA ALA A 107 10.15 -0.17 -9.97
C ALA A 107 10.01 -1.60 -9.40
N ARG A 108 10.38 -1.83 -8.14
CA ARG A 108 10.13 -3.13 -7.50
C ARG A 108 8.66 -3.44 -7.35
N ALA A 109 7.86 -2.46 -6.90
CA ALA A 109 6.42 -2.63 -6.75
C ALA A 109 5.74 -2.89 -8.10
N TRP A 110 6.18 -2.21 -9.17
CA TRP A 110 5.76 -2.47 -10.55
C TRP A 110 6.05 -3.91 -10.97
N GLN A 111 7.31 -4.34 -10.88
CA GLN A 111 7.72 -5.69 -11.27
C GLN A 111 7.00 -6.77 -10.46
N LEU A 112 6.87 -6.57 -9.14
CA LEU A 112 6.19 -7.51 -8.26
C LEU A 112 4.69 -7.54 -8.50
N GLY A 113 4.06 -6.40 -8.80
CA GLY A 113 2.63 -6.35 -9.12
C GLY A 113 2.30 -7.16 -10.36
N ARG A 114 3.11 -7.01 -11.41
CA ARG A 114 2.98 -7.83 -12.62
C ARG A 114 3.23 -9.32 -12.35
N TYR A 115 4.35 -9.62 -11.69
CA TYR A 115 4.69 -10.99 -11.33
C TYR A 115 3.60 -11.69 -10.52
N LEU A 116 3.04 -11.02 -9.51
CA LEU A 116 1.97 -11.59 -8.69
C LEU A 116 0.68 -11.81 -9.49
N ALA A 117 0.32 -10.86 -10.36
CA ALA A 117 -0.84 -11.00 -11.24
C ALA A 117 -0.67 -12.20 -12.20
N GLU A 118 0.51 -12.36 -12.82
CA GLU A 118 0.85 -13.49 -13.68
C GLU A 118 0.77 -14.85 -12.96
N HIS A 119 0.94 -14.84 -11.62
CA HIS A 119 0.84 -16.03 -10.77
C HIS A 119 -0.53 -16.17 -10.08
N GLY A 120 -1.54 -15.44 -10.55
CA GLY A 120 -2.90 -15.53 -10.02
C GLY A 120 -3.06 -15.00 -8.59
N VAL A 121 -2.15 -14.16 -8.09
CA VAL A 121 -2.27 -13.54 -6.77
C VAL A 121 -3.03 -12.23 -6.90
N PRO A 122 -4.23 -12.09 -6.29
CA PRO A 122 -4.99 -10.85 -6.34
C PRO A 122 -4.20 -9.67 -5.77
N THR A 123 -3.94 -8.67 -6.61
CA THR A 123 -3.24 -7.44 -6.24
C THR A 123 -3.72 -6.27 -7.09
N ALA A 124 -3.54 -5.04 -6.60
CA ALA A 124 -3.84 -3.86 -7.39
C ALA A 124 -2.91 -3.78 -8.61
N ARG A 125 -3.50 -3.77 -9.81
CA ARG A 125 -2.74 -3.77 -11.07
C ARG A 125 -1.91 -2.49 -11.20
N PRO A 126 -0.61 -2.56 -11.45
CA PRO A 126 0.20 -1.38 -11.70
C PRO A 126 -0.11 -0.80 -13.10
N LEU A 127 -0.32 0.52 -13.17
CA LEU A 127 -0.67 1.25 -14.39
C LEU A 127 0.44 2.17 -14.86
N PHE A 128 1.18 2.78 -13.95
CA PHE A 128 2.26 3.72 -14.28
C PHE A 128 3.33 3.69 -13.19
N MET A 129 4.58 3.78 -13.59
CA MET A 129 5.73 3.93 -12.71
C MET A 129 6.72 4.91 -13.29
N LEU A 130 7.28 5.79 -12.45
CA LEU A 130 8.32 6.74 -12.81
C LEU A 130 9.35 6.84 -11.71
N GLU A 131 10.63 6.69 -12.08
CA GLU A 131 11.79 7.00 -11.27
C GLU A 131 12.39 8.34 -11.66
N GLN A 132 12.54 9.23 -10.70
CA GLN A 132 13.21 10.52 -10.89
C GLN A 132 14.26 10.77 -9.81
N SER A 133 15.20 11.66 -10.07
CA SER A 133 16.19 12.11 -9.07
C SER A 133 15.54 12.69 -7.81
N SER A 134 14.33 13.23 -7.89
CA SER A 134 13.58 13.83 -6.78
C SER A 134 12.63 12.89 -6.06
N GLY A 135 12.51 11.64 -6.49
CA GLY A 135 11.61 10.63 -5.93
C GLY A 135 10.87 9.84 -6.98
N ASP A 136 10.12 8.85 -6.53
CA ASP A 136 9.45 7.90 -7.40
C ASP A 136 7.94 8.09 -7.35
N TYR A 137 7.27 7.75 -8.45
CA TYR A 137 5.82 7.71 -8.57
C TYR A 137 5.37 6.31 -8.98
N LEU A 138 4.22 5.90 -8.47
CA LEU A 138 3.56 4.65 -8.81
C LEU A 138 2.05 4.87 -8.81
N ALA A 139 1.38 4.52 -9.90
CA ALA A 139 -0.07 4.43 -9.97
C ALA A 139 -0.47 2.96 -10.05
N THR A 140 -1.39 2.55 -9.20
CA THR A 140 -2.04 1.24 -9.27
C THR A 140 -3.54 1.42 -9.37
N GLN A 141 -4.22 0.51 -10.06
CA GLN A 141 -5.66 0.52 -10.17
C GLN A 141 -6.30 0.58 -8.78
N TRP A 142 -7.29 1.45 -8.63
CA TRP A 142 -8.14 1.46 -7.44
C TRP A 142 -9.09 0.26 -7.48
N ILE A 143 -9.33 -0.34 -6.35
CA ILE A 143 -10.27 -1.45 -6.22
C ILE A 143 -11.58 -0.87 -5.71
N GLU A 144 -12.52 -0.67 -6.61
CA GLU A 144 -13.79 -0.02 -6.31
C GLU A 144 -14.59 -0.78 -5.26
N GLY A 145 -15.34 -0.03 -4.44
CA GLY A 145 -16.17 -0.60 -3.38
C GLY A 145 -15.40 -1.31 -2.26
N SER A 146 -14.07 -1.12 -2.21
CA SER A 146 -13.21 -1.82 -1.26
C SER A 146 -12.70 -0.91 -0.13
N THR A 147 -12.35 -1.54 0.97
CA THR A 147 -11.68 -0.89 2.10
C THR A 147 -10.56 -1.78 2.65
N ASN A 148 -9.65 -1.24 3.48
CA ASN A 148 -8.64 -2.09 4.10
C ASN A 148 -9.25 -3.04 5.13
N LEU A 149 -8.64 -4.22 5.30
CA LEU A 149 -9.15 -5.26 6.19
C LEU A 149 -9.34 -4.77 7.63
N HIS A 150 -8.49 -3.86 8.11
CA HIS A 150 -8.62 -3.30 9.45
C HIS A 150 -9.95 -2.56 9.63
N LEU A 151 -10.26 -1.64 8.71
CA LEU A 151 -11.52 -0.89 8.75
C LEU A 151 -12.73 -1.79 8.46
N TYR A 152 -12.61 -2.70 7.49
CA TYR A 152 -13.65 -3.68 7.20
C TYR A 152 -14.06 -4.49 8.44
N LEU A 153 -13.08 -4.96 9.21
CA LEU A 153 -13.34 -5.70 10.44
C LEU A 153 -14.09 -4.85 11.48
N TRP A 154 -13.78 -3.56 11.61
CA TRP A 154 -14.55 -2.66 12.48
C TRP A 154 -15.98 -2.47 11.99
N GLN A 155 -16.18 -2.27 10.70
CA GLN A 155 -17.52 -2.17 10.09
C GLN A 155 -18.35 -3.45 10.31
N LEU A 156 -17.71 -4.62 10.26
CA LEU A 156 -18.39 -5.89 10.54
C LEU A 156 -18.86 -5.99 12.00
N ALA A 157 -18.14 -5.42 12.95
CA ALA A 157 -18.52 -5.46 14.36
C ALA A 157 -19.81 -4.69 14.66
N GLU A 158 -20.20 -3.77 13.77
CA GLU A 158 -21.44 -2.97 13.88
C GLU A 158 -22.66 -3.68 13.25
N ARG A 159 -22.44 -4.80 12.55
CA ARG A 159 -23.52 -5.57 11.89
C ARG A 159 -24.19 -6.57 12.84
N PRO A 160 -25.41 -7.06 12.50
CA PRO A 160 -26.03 -8.16 13.21
C PRO A 160 -25.11 -9.38 13.36
N ALA A 161 -25.16 -10.07 14.49
CA ALA A 161 -24.21 -11.10 14.85
C ALA A 161 -24.08 -12.22 13.80
N ASP A 162 -25.20 -12.67 13.25
CA ASP A 162 -25.18 -13.74 12.23
C ASP A 162 -24.49 -13.31 10.94
N GLU A 163 -24.77 -12.10 10.47
CA GLU A 163 -24.13 -11.51 9.31
C GLU A 163 -22.64 -11.30 9.57
N CYS A 164 -22.29 -10.70 10.70
CA CYS A 164 -20.91 -10.51 11.14
C CYS A 164 -20.15 -11.83 11.11
N HIS A 165 -20.69 -12.89 11.73
CA HIS A 165 -20.05 -14.21 11.74
C HIS A 165 -19.90 -14.82 10.34
N ALA A 166 -20.90 -14.68 9.49
CA ALA A 166 -20.83 -15.19 8.12
C ALA A 166 -19.74 -14.47 7.31
N ARG A 167 -19.72 -13.14 7.37
CA ARG A 167 -18.75 -12.30 6.66
C ARG A 167 -17.33 -12.45 7.21
N LEU A 168 -17.16 -12.59 8.52
CA LEU A 168 -15.85 -12.91 9.12
C LEU A 168 -15.28 -14.24 8.62
N ARG A 169 -16.12 -15.26 8.44
CA ARG A 169 -15.67 -16.54 7.87
C ARG A 169 -15.23 -16.37 6.41
N GLN A 170 -16.03 -15.70 5.59
CA GLN A 170 -15.71 -15.44 4.18
C GLN A 170 -14.40 -14.64 4.05
N ALA A 171 -14.26 -13.54 4.80
CA ALA A 171 -13.05 -12.72 4.81
C ALA A 171 -11.84 -13.52 5.27
N GLY A 172 -11.98 -14.33 6.33
CA GLY A 172 -10.91 -15.20 6.83
C GLY A 172 -10.42 -16.21 5.79
N SER A 173 -11.35 -16.86 5.07
CA SER A 173 -11.03 -17.80 3.97
C SER A 173 -10.39 -17.06 2.80
N SER A 174 -10.91 -15.91 2.38
CA SER A 174 -10.35 -15.12 1.28
C SER A 174 -8.91 -14.66 1.59
N VAL A 175 -8.67 -14.12 2.79
CA VAL A 175 -7.33 -13.74 3.25
C VAL A 175 -6.39 -14.95 3.29
N ALA A 176 -6.86 -16.10 3.78
CA ALA A 176 -6.06 -17.31 3.84
C ALA A 176 -5.61 -17.78 2.45
N ARG A 177 -6.54 -17.83 1.50
CA ARG A 177 -6.26 -18.17 0.09
C ARG A 177 -5.29 -17.17 -0.55
N LEU A 178 -5.50 -15.86 -0.38
CA LEU A 178 -4.60 -14.82 -0.88
C LEU A 178 -3.16 -15.00 -0.37
N VAL A 179 -3.00 -15.23 0.95
CA VAL A 179 -1.67 -15.42 1.54
C VAL A 179 -1.05 -16.73 1.09
N ALA A 180 -1.84 -17.79 0.91
CA ALA A 180 -1.37 -19.07 0.36
C ALA A 180 -0.87 -18.90 -1.08
N ALA A 181 -1.63 -18.21 -1.94
CA ALA A 181 -1.24 -17.92 -3.31
C ALA A 181 0.05 -17.08 -3.39
N MET A 182 0.17 -16.02 -2.57
CA MET A 182 1.39 -15.23 -2.46
C MET A 182 2.61 -16.11 -2.07
N HIS A 183 2.43 -17.01 -1.12
CA HIS A 183 3.50 -17.93 -0.69
C HIS A 183 3.81 -18.99 -1.75
N ALA A 184 2.82 -19.48 -2.50
CA ALA A 184 2.99 -20.40 -3.62
C ALA A 184 3.79 -19.73 -4.75
N ALA A 185 3.54 -18.46 -5.03
CA ALA A 185 4.32 -17.63 -5.96
C ALA A 185 5.76 -17.32 -5.47
N GLY A 186 6.21 -17.93 -4.37
CA GLY A 186 7.56 -17.71 -3.82
C GLY A 186 7.75 -16.30 -3.25
N CYS A 187 6.70 -15.63 -2.82
CA CYS A 187 6.74 -14.28 -2.30
C CYS A 187 6.51 -14.21 -0.79
N SER A 188 7.29 -13.37 -0.10
CA SER A 188 7.17 -13.07 1.32
C SER A 188 6.93 -11.58 1.51
N HIS A 189 6.03 -11.20 2.40
CA HIS A 189 5.72 -9.80 2.72
C HIS A 189 6.28 -9.43 4.10
N ARG A 190 7.29 -8.55 4.13
CA ARG A 190 7.96 -8.16 5.40
C ARG A 190 7.09 -7.33 6.34
N ASP A 191 5.96 -6.79 5.88
CA ASP A 191 5.01 -5.98 6.66
C ASP A 191 3.56 -6.44 6.38
N LEU A 192 3.32 -7.77 6.39
CA LEU A 192 1.98 -8.32 6.20
C LEU A 192 1.12 -7.98 7.41
N LYS A 193 0.11 -7.13 7.19
CA LYS A 193 -0.83 -6.67 8.21
C LYS A 193 -2.17 -6.30 7.61
N ALA A 194 -3.22 -6.17 8.42
CA ALA A 194 -4.58 -5.89 7.98
C ALA A 194 -4.70 -4.64 7.10
N LEU A 195 -3.91 -3.59 7.37
CA LEU A 195 -3.90 -2.35 6.55
C LEU A 195 -3.36 -2.55 5.13
N ASN A 196 -2.60 -3.62 4.87
CA ASN A 196 -2.00 -3.92 3.56
C ASN A 196 -2.80 -4.99 2.79
N LEU A 197 -3.98 -5.33 3.29
CA LEU A 197 -4.99 -6.17 2.64
C LEU A 197 -6.24 -5.33 2.41
N VAL A 198 -6.74 -5.34 1.20
CA VAL A 198 -7.97 -4.63 0.82
C VAL A 198 -9.07 -5.65 0.59
N VAL A 199 -10.27 -5.31 1.03
CA VAL A 199 -11.44 -6.19 1.03
C VAL A 199 -12.55 -5.53 0.24
N GLY A 200 -13.09 -6.21 -0.74
CA GLY A 200 -14.33 -5.88 -1.43
C GLY A 200 -15.41 -6.92 -1.09
N GLU A 201 -16.62 -6.45 -0.93
CA GLU A 201 -17.77 -7.27 -0.57
C GLU A 201 -18.84 -7.19 -1.64
N THR A 202 -19.35 -8.34 -2.03
CA THR A 202 -20.55 -8.49 -2.83
C THR A 202 -21.65 -9.16 -2.00
N PRO A 203 -22.89 -9.23 -2.45
CA PRO A 203 -23.94 -9.95 -1.73
C PRO A 203 -23.58 -11.41 -1.40
N THR A 204 -22.78 -12.06 -2.24
CA THR A 204 -22.47 -13.49 -2.13
C THR A 204 -21.05 -13.81 -1.72
N ALA A 205 -20.10 -12.87 -1.85
CA ALA A 205 -18.68 -13.15 -1.67
C ALA A 205 -17.94 -12.00 -0.97
N VAL A 206 -16.80 -12.34 -0.40
CA VAL A 206 -15.80 -11.40 0.12
C VAL A 206 -14.47 -11.71 -0.53
N ASP A 207 -13.96 -10.76 -1.30
CA ASP A 207 -12.68 -10.87 -2.00
C ASP A 207 -11.61 -10.01 -1.33
N THR A 208 -10.36 -10.45 -1.45
CA THR A 208 -9.23 -9.72 -0.85
C THR A 208 -8.09 -9.55 -1.85
N TRP A 209 -7.43 -8.40 -1.77
CA TRP A 209 -6.27 -8.06 -2.59
C TRP A 209 -5.10 -7.61 -1.72
N LEU A 210 -3.90 -7.94 -2.18
CA LEU A 210 -2.67 -7.48 -1.58
C LEU A 210 -2.29 -6.10 -2.12
N VAL A 211 -2.01 -5.15 -1.22
CA VAL A 211 -1.53 -3.81 -1.58
C VAL A 211 -0.22 -3.48 -0.86
N ASP A 212 0.42 -2.34 -1.20
CA ASP A 212 1.71 -1.88 -0.65
C ASP A 212 2.85 -2.90 -0.87
N LEU A 213 3.07 -3.24 -2.14
CA LEU A 213 4.03 -4.26 -2.57
C LEU A 213 5.50 -3.93 -2.27
N ASP A 214 5.81 -2.73 -1.75
CA ASP A 214 7.16 -2.34 -1.28
C ASP A 214 7.72 -3.32 -0.23
N GLY A 215 6.83 -3.98 0.50
CA GLY A 215 7.15 -4.97 1.51
C GLY A 215 7.38 -6.38 0.99
N VAL A 216 7.02 -6.65 -0.27
CA VAL A 216 7.11 -7.97 -0.90
C VAL A 216 8.53 -8.24 -1.40
N SER A 217 8.94 -9.49 -1.36
CA SER A 217 10.19 -9.98 -1.95
C SER A 217 10.05 -11.42 -2.40
N ARG A 218 10.62 -11.74 -3.57
CA ARG A 218 10.72 -13.13 -4.04
C ARG A 218 11.77 -13.86 -3.20
N THR A 219 11.44 -15.05 -2.73
CA THR A 219 12.32 -15.85 -1.88
C THR A 219 11.82 -17.28 -1.75
N ARG A 220 12.70 -18.24 -1.46
CA ARG A 220 12.27 -19.60 -1.10
C ARG A 220 11.39 -19.54 0.18
N MET A 221 10.17 -20.03 0.07
CA MET A 221 9.21 -20.04 1.19
C MET A 221 9.43 -21.26 2.08
N THR A 222 10.05 -21.03 3.25
CA THR A 222 10.20 -22.03 4.31
C THR A 222 9.04 -21.93 5.31
N ALA A 223 8.80 -22.99 6.10
CA ALA A 223 7.80 -22.99 7.18
C ALA A 223 8.00 -21.79 8.15
N CYS A 224 9.24 -21.46 8.49
CA CYS A 224 9.56 -20.32 9.35
C CYS A 224 9.16 -18.98 8.71
N ARG A 225 9.39 -18.78 7.42
CA ARG A 225 8.99 -17.55 6.69
C ARG A 225 7.46 -17.45 6.59
N ARG A 226 6.78 -18.57 6.31
CA ARG A 226 5.30 -18.65 6.33
C ARG A 226 4.75 -18.25 7.70
N ALA A 227 5.24 -18.88 8.75
CA ALA A 227 4.83 -18.58 10.13
C ALA A 227 5.14 -17.12 10.52
N ARG A 228 6.25 -16.56 10.05
CA ARG A 228 6.61 -15.15 10.28
C ARG A 228 5.64 -14.18 9.60
N ASN A 229 5.21 -14.43 8.36
CA ASN A 229 4.21 -13.61 7.67
C ASN A 229 2.86 -13.70 8.38
N LEU A 230 2.38 -14.91 8.64
CA LEU A 230 1.14 -15.14 9.36
C LEU A 230 1.15 -14.56 10.78
N GLY A 231 2.29 -14.63 11.49
CA GLY A 231 2.44 -14.04 12.81
C GLY A 231 2.38 -12.51 12.83
N ARG A 232 2.82 -11.85 11.76
CA ARG A 232 2.65 -10.38 11.60
C ARG A 232 1.20 -10.01 11.34
N LEU A 233 0.53 -10.76 10.45
CA LEU A 233 -0.90 -10.60 10.21
C LEU A 233 -1.69 -10.83 11.50
N ALA A 234 -1.43 -11.94 12.20
CA ALA A 234 -2.08 -12.24 13.47
C ALA A 234 -1.89 -11.14 14.52
N ALA A 235 -0.71 -10.49 14.56
CA ALA A 235 -0.46 -9.37 15.47
C ALA A 235 -1.31 -8.13 15.14
N SER A 236 -1.54 -7.85 13.85
CA SER A 236 -2.44 -6.74 13.45
C SER A 236 -3.92 -7.04 13.72
N LEU A 237 -4.30 -8.32 13.76
CA LEU A 237 -5.66 -8.74 14.12
C LEU A 237 -5.92 -8.69 15.62
N ASP A 238 -4.92 -8.46 16.46
CA ASP A 238 -5.11 -8.29 17.91
C ASP A 238 -5.84 -6.98 18.26
N ALA A 239 -5.94 -6.03 17.34
CA ALA A 239 -6.79 -4.84 17.46
C ALA A 239 -8.29 -5.16 17.36
N HIS A 240 -8.67 -6.39 17.02
CA HIS A 240 -10.05 -6.83 16.80
C HIS A 240 -10.41 -7.99 17.75
N PRO A 241 -10.82 -7.70 19.01
CA PRO A 241 -11.02 -8.70 20.05
C PRO A 241 -12.14 -9.69 19.76
N TRP A 242 -13.10 -9.33 18.89
CA TRP A 242 -14.18 -10.22 18.45
C TRP A 242 -13.73 -11.32 17.48
N ILE A 243 -12.51 -11.24 16.93
CA ILE A 243 -11.92 -12.34 16.16
C ILE A 243 -11.46 -13.42 17.14
N THR A 244 -12.29 -14.44 17.32
CA THR A 244 -12.07 -15.51 18.27
C THR A 244 -10.87 -16.40 17.91
N ARG A 245 -10.38 -17.15 18.91
CA ARG A 245 -9.32 -18.17 18.65
C ARG A 245 -9.79 -19.23 17.64
N THR A 246 -11.06 -19.63 17.69
CA THR A 246 -11.65 -20.56 16.72
C THR A 246 -11.66 -19.97 15.30
N GLY A 247 -12.01 -18.68 15.16
CA GLY A 247 -11.97 -17.98 13.86
C GLY A 247 -10.54 -17.97 13.29
N ARG A 248 -9.54 -17.66 14.12
CA ARG A 248 -8.12 -17.67 13.72
C ARG A 248 -7.65 -19.09 13.35
N LEU A 249 -8.10 -20.13 14.06
CA LEU A 249 -7.78 -21.52 13.74
C LEU A 249 -8.40 -21.93 12.40
N ARG A 250 -9.66 -21.58 12.13
CA ARG A 250 -10.29 -21.81 10.81
C ARG A 250 -9.48 -21.17 9.68
N GLY A 251 -9.07 -19.91 9.84
CA GLY A 251 -8.21 -19.24 8.86
C GLY A 251 -6.86 -19.94 8.66
N LEU A 252 -6.26 -20.50 9.72
CA LEU A 252 -5.03 -21.28 9.59
C LEU A 252 -5.26 -22.60 8.85
N LEU A 253 -6.33 -23.32 9.15
CA LEU A 253 -6.66 -24.57 8.45
C LEU A 253 -6.94 -24.34 6.97
N GLU A 254 -7.69 -23.29 6.63
CA GLU A 254 -7.90 -22.85 5.23
C GLU A 254 -6.58 -22.52 4.53
N TYR A 255 -5.67 -21.80 5.23
CA TYR A 255 -4.34 -21.49 4.69
C TYR A 255 -3.51 -22.75 4.42
N LEU A 256 -3.50 -23.72 5.34
CA LEU A 256 -2.77 -24.99 5.17
C LEU A 256 -3.33 -25.77 3.98
N GLN A 257 -4.64 -25.91 3.88
CA GLN A 257 -5.33 -26.56 2.77
C GLN A 257 -4.99 -25.86 1.43
N SER A 258 -5.15 -24.54 1.35
CA SER A 258 -4.86 -23.75 0.13
C SER A 258 -3.37 -23.75 -0.23
N SER A 259 -2.49 -24.03 0.72
CA SER A 259 -1.04 -24.14 0.49
C SER A 259 -0.58 -25.57 0.15
N GLY A 260 -1.48 -26.55 0.10
CA GLY A 260 -1.13 -27.97 -0.06
C GLY A 260 -0.30 -28.53 1.11
N LEU A 261 -0.42 -27.94 2.30
CA LEU A 261 0.29 -28.39 3.50
C LEU A 261 -0.58 -29.36 4.31
N PRO A 262 0.03 -30.34 5.01
CA PRO A 262 -0.71 -31.29 5.83
C PRO A 262 -1.56 -30.61 6.89
N ALA A 263 -2.82 -31.02 7.04
CA ALA A 263 -3.72 -30.42 8.01
C ALA A 263 -3.26 -30.65 9.46
N ASP A 264 -2.61 -31.77 9.76
CA ASP A 264 -2.06 -32.12 11.08
C ASP A 264 -0.91 -31.20 11.51
N ALA A 265 -0.25 -30.53 10.55
CA ALA A 265 0.80 -29.53 10.86
C ALA A 265 0.27 -28.28 11.58
N TRP A 266 -1.06 -28.13 11.78
CA TRP A 266 -1.66 -26.92 12.34
C TRP A 266 -1.12 -26.56 13.73
N LYS A 267 -0.82 -27.53 14.58
CA LYS A 267 -0.32 -27.30 15.96
C LYS A 267 1.05 -26.62 15.93
N ASP A 268 1.94 -27.08 15.08
CA ASP A 268 3.30 -26.53 14.96
C ASP A 268 3.28 -25.16 14.28
N PHE A 269 2.46 -24.99 13.23
CA PHE A 269 2.23 -23.67 12.64
C PHE A 269 1.63 -22.70 13.64
N TRP A 270 0.63 -23.11 14.45
CA TRP A 270 0.03 -22.26 15.47
C TRP A 270 1.06 -21.78 16.49
N ARG A 271 1.89 -22.67 17.02
CA ARG A 271 2.96 -22.33 17.96
C ARG A 271 3.97 -21.37 17.34
N ALA A 272 4.41 -21.64 16.12
CA ALA A 272 5.35 -20.81 15.39
C ALA A 272 4.78 -19.41 15.08
N ILE A 273 3.51 -19.33 14.65
CA ILE A 273 2.77 -18.08 14.41
C ILE A 273 2.68 -17.25 15.70
N ASP A 274 2.34 -17.88 16.83
CA ASP A 274 2.21 -17.18 18.12
C ASP A 274 3.54 -16.59 18.59
N VAL A 275 4.65 -17.30 18.40
CA VAL A 275 6.00 -16.77 18.66
C VAL A 275 6.26 -15.51 17.87
N TRP A 276 5.96 -15.50 16.56
CA TRP A 276 6.15 -14.34 15.70
C TRP A 276 5.16 -13.22 16.00
N ARG A 277 3.91 -13.53 16.36
CA ARG A 277 2.90 -12.56 16.82
C ARG A 277 3.39 -11.81 18.05
N ARG A 278 3.85 -12.52 19.09
CA ARG A 278 4.39 -11.92 20.32
C ARG A 278 5.64 -11.05 20.05
N ARG A 279 6.55 -11.51 19.19
CA ARG A 279 7.74 -10.72 18.79
C ARG A 279 7.35 -9.45 18.06
N THR A 280 6.35 -9.54 17.18
CA THR A 280 5.84 -8.37 16.42
C THR A 280 5.20 -7.35 17.37
N ARG A 281 4.35 -7.79 18.29
CA ARG A 281 3.73 -6.93 19.31
C ARG A 281 4.77 -6.20 20.17
N LYS A 282 5.76 -6.93 20.69
CA LYS A 282 6.85 -6.32 21.48
C LYS A 282 7.59 -5.24 20.68
N ARG A 283 7.81 -5.45 19.38
CA ARG A 283 8.46 -4.47 18.51
C ARG A 283 7.58 -3.24 18.26
N ILE A 284 6.28 -3.41 18.05
CA ILE A 284 5.31 -2.33 17.86
C ILE A 284 5.23 -1.48 19.14
N ALA A 285 5.07 -2.11 20.30
CA ALA A 285 5.02 -1.44 21.60
C ALA A 285 6.28 -0.60 21.88
N ARG A 286 7.48 -1.12 21.58
CA ARG A 286 8.74 -0.38 21.73
C ARG A 286 8.85 0.86 20.83
N ARG A 287 8.06 0.93 19.76
CA ARG A 287 8.03 2.07 18.82
C ARG A 287 6.91 3.06 19.10
N GLY A 288 6.09 2.83 20.13
CA GLY A 288 4.92 3.65 20.44
C GLY A 288 3.87 3.68 19.30
N GLN A 289 3.86 2.66 18.44
CA GLN A 289 2.95 2.59 17.30
C GLN A 289 1.67 1.83 17.70
N PRO A 290 0.48 2.22 17.17
CA PRO A 290 -0.74 1.44 17.37
C PRO A 290 -0.63 0.05 16.72
N LEU A 291 -1.46 -0.89 17.19
CA LEU A 291 -1.50 -2.27 16.68
C LEU A 291 -2.17 -2.41 15.29
N SER A 292 -2.66 -1.32 14.74
CA SER A 292 -3.33 -1.27 13.43
C SER A 292 -2.39 -1.52 12.23
#